data_6b4213eb115d1b4364bfb37995f1a7e4
#
_entry.id   6b4213eb115d1b4364bfb37995f1a7e4
#
_cell.length_a   1.000
_cell.length_b   1.000
_cell.length_c   1.000
_cell.angle_alpha   90.00
_cell.angle_beta   90.00
_cell.angle_gamma   90.00
#
_symmetry.space_group_name_H-M   'P 1'
#
loop_
_entity.id
_entity.type
_entity.pdbx_description
1 polymer ?
#
loop_
_entity_poly.entity_id
_entity_poly.type
_entity_poly.pdbx_seq_one_letter_code
_entity_poly.pdbx_strand_id
1 'polypeptide(L)'
;MPRITAPTVAEHRDQRRADLVAAGQELLVTGGTDAVTMTAVAARAGLSRTAIYEYFTSADELVAVVLSDQMVLWREALRQRLHAASFETGDLDTVRIYVEVAMGLVADGHHSLLVLMTMHTLAKDVRHRLSAAHAAVAAPVGEALAQIGIRDVDQATNYVHAAIEAAARRIPHGQDARAEIAAVAAVTVAGVRAL
;
A
#
# COMPACT_ATOMS: atom_id res chain seq x y z
N MET A 1 15.39 14.32 38.27
CA MET A 1 14.18 13.49 38.18
C MET A 1 13.48 13.84 36.86
N PRO A 2 13.33 12.93 35.91
CA PRO A 2 12.55 13.20 34.70
C PRO A 2 11.07 13.38 35.09
N ARG A 3 10.47 14.54 34.74
CA ARG A 3 9.04 14.77 34.85
C ARG A 3 8.37 13.93 33.78
N ILE A 4 7.66 12.87 34.15
CA ILE A 4 6.66 12.21 33.31
C ILE A 4 5.51 13.20 33.22
N THR A 5 5.44 13.97 32.15
CA THR A 5 4.30 14.84 31.83
C THR A 5 3.18 13.92 31.36
N ALA A 6 2.02 13.96 32.02
CA ALA A 6 0.84 13.24 31.52
C ALA A 6 0.53 13.68 30.08
N PRO A 7 0.08 12.79 29.18
CA PRO A 7 -0.25 13.14 27.82
C PRO A 7 -1.27 14.27 27.78
N THR A 8 -1.09 15.21 26.89
CA THR A 8 -2.03 16.33 26.67
C THR A 8 -3.33 15.79 26.04
N VAL A 9 -4.41 16.57 26.10
CA VAL A 9 -5.69 16.23 25.42
C VAL A 9 -5.47 16.00 23.91
N ALA A 10 -4.57 16.77 23.30
CA ALA A 10 -4.22 16.63 21.90
C ALA A 10 -3.49 15.28 21.64
N GLU A 11 -2.52 14.93 22.45
CA GLU A 11 -1.80 13.64 22.35
C GLU A 11 -2.73 12.44 22.52
N HIS A 12 -3.70 12.52 23.45
CA HIS A 12 -4.74 11.50 23.61
C HIS A 12 -5.64 11.38 22.38
N ARG A 13 -5.98 12.51 21.75
CA ARG A 13 -6.79 12.51 20.54
C ARG A 13 -6.04 11.90 19.37
N ASP A 14 -4.77 12.24 19.20
CA ASP A 14 -3.92 11.70 18.14
C ASP A 14 -3.71 10.18 18.33
N GLN A 15 -3.49 9.74 19.57
CA GLN A 15 -3.38 8.31 19.87
C GLN A 15 -4.69 7.56 19.52
N ARG A 16 -5.86 8.10 19.91
CA ARG A 16 -7.15 7.50 19.58
C ARG A 16 -7.40 7.43 18.07
N ARG A 17 -6.98 8.47 17.34
CA ARG A 17 -7.05 8.45 15.88
C ARG A 17 -6.15 7.37 15.29
N ALA A 18 -4.93 7.22 15.80
CA ALA A 18 -4.01 6.16 15.40
C ALA A 18 -4.57 4.75 15.70
N ASP A 19 -5.17 4.55 16.88
CA ASP A 19 -5.82 3.28 17.24
C ASP A 19 -6.94 2.92 16.26
N LEU A 20 -7.75 3.90 15.84
CA LEU A 20 -8.81 3.71 14.86
C LEU A 20 -8.26 3.35 13.47
N VAL A 21 -7.18 4.00 13.04
CA VAL A 21 -6.52 3.69 11.76
C VAL A 21 -5.95 2.27 11.81
N ALA A 22 -5.28 1.87 12.89
CA ALA A 22 -4.76 0.53 13.07
C ALA A 22 -5.89 -0.53 13.04
N ALA A 23 -6.99 -0.29 13.74
CA ALA A 23 -8.17 -1.16 13.72
C ALA A 23 -8.78 -1.28 12.31
N GLY A 24 -8.85 -0.17 11.57
CA GLY A 24 -9.30 -0.14 10.19
C GLY A 24 -8.38 -0.93 9.27
N GLN A 25 -7.07 -0.81 9.45
CA GLN A 25 -6.07 -1.57 8.69
C GLN A 25 -6.22 -3.08 8.92
N GLU A 26 -6.38 -3.53 10.15
CA GLU A 26 -6.57 -4.95 10.46
C GLU A 26 -7.84 -5.51 9.81
N LEU A 27 -8.95 -4.77 9.87
CA LEU A 27 -10.20 -5.18 9.22
C LEU A 27 -10.07 -5.21 7.70
N LEU A 28 -9.37 -4.24 7.12
CA LEU A 28 -9.12 -4.17 5.69
C LEU A 28 -8.32 -5.38 5.19
N VAL A 29 -7.30 -5.79 5.94
CA VAL A 29 -6.46 -6.96 5.61
C VAL A 29 -7.24 -8.26 5.72
N THR A 30 -8.09 -8.41 6.73
CA THR A 30 -8.78 -9.68 7.02
C THR A 30 -10.07 -9.88 6.22
N GLY A 31 -10.77 -8.82 5.87
CA GLY A 31 -12.10 -8.90 5.24
C GLY A 31 -12.34 -7.91 4.11
N GLY A 32 -11.29 -7.23 3.62
CA GLY A 32 -11.41 -6.26 2.55
C GLY A 32 -12.17 -4.98 2.98
N THR A 33 -12.54 -4.18 1.98
CA THR A 33 -13.24 -2.90 2.22
C THR A 33 -14.58 -3.08 2.90
N ASP A 34 -15.30 -4.17 2.61
CA ASP A 34 -16.63 -4.44 3.15
C ASP A 34 -16.61 -4.71 4.67
N ALA A 35 -15.48 -5.20 5.21
CA ALA A 35 -15.30 -5.39 6.64
C ALA A 35 -15.08 -4.08 7.40
N VAL A 36 -14.65 -3.02 6.71
CA VAL A 36 -14.36 -1.72 7.33
C VAL A 36 -15.64 -0.91 7.49
N THR A 37 -16.37 -1.18 8.56
CA THR A 37 -17.54 -0.39 8.94
C THR A 37 -17.25 0.44 10.18
N MET A 38 -17.91 1.59 10.33
CA MET A 38 -17.74 2.46 11.52
C MET A 38 -17.97 1.70 12.81
N THR A 39 -18.92 0.77 12.83
CA THR A 39 -19.24 -0.05 14.00
C THR A 39 -18.13 -1.06 14.31
N ALA A 40 -17.61 -1.75 13.29
CA ALA A 40 -16.56 -2.75 13.47
C ALA A 40 -15.24 -2.11 13.91
N VAL A 41 -14.88 -0.98 13.30
CA VAL A 41 -13.67 -0.22 13.66
C VAL A 41 -13.76 0.31 15.09
N ALA A 42 -14.86 0.94 15.48
CA ALA A 42 -15.06 1.45 16.84
C ALA A 42 -14.96 0.33 17.87
N ALA A 43 -15.64 -0.79 17.63
CA ALA A 43 -15.59 -1.97 18.53
C ALA A 43 -14.17 -2.50 18.69
N ARG A 44 -13.40 -2.58 17.59
CA ARG A 44 -12.02 -3.07 17.61
C ARG A 44 -11.06 -2.14 18.33
N ALA A 45 -11.28 -0.82 18.21
CA ALA A 45 -10.50 0.20 18.91
C ALA A 45 -10.97 0.45 20.35
N GLY A 46 -11.97 -0.29 20.85
CA GLY A 46 -12.51 -0.12 22.21
C GLY A 46 -13.29 1.19 22.42
N LEU A 47 -13.86 1.73 21.33
CA LEU A 47 -14.66 2.96 21.35
C LEU A 47 -16.15 2.68 21.12
N SER A 48 -17.00 3.61 21.56
CA SER A 48 -18.41 3.58 21.19
C SER A 48 -18.58 3.97 19.70
N ARG A 49 -19.68 3.47 19.09
CA ARG A 49 -20.05 3.86 17.73
C ARG A 49 -20.20 5.38 17.57
N THR A 50 -20.60 6.08 18.60
CA THR A 50 -20.77 7.54 18.55
C THR A 50 -19.42 8.26 18.58
N ALA A 51 -18.46 7.76 19.37
CA ALA A 51 -17.16 8.39 19.54
C ALA A 51 -16.31 8.36 18.26
N ILE A 52 -16.45 7.35 17.40
CA ILE A 52 -15.67 7.28 16.15
C ILE A 52 -15.98 8.46 15.21
N TYR A 53 -17.21 8.99 15.24
CA TYR A 53 -17.61 10.12 14.38
C TYR A 53 -16.95 11.45 14.76
N GLU A 54 -16.28 11.53 15.92
CA GLU A 54 -15.43 12.66 16.28
C GLU A 54 -14.10 12.68 15.50
N TYR A 55 -13.72 11.54 14.90
CA TYR A 55 -12.46 11.33 14.20
C TYR A 55 -12.62 11.13 12.69
N PHE A 56 -13.65 10.42 12.27
CA PHE A 56 -13.92 10.09 10.88
C PHE A 56 -15.41 10.25 10.56
N THR A 57 -15.71 10.85 9.43
CA THR A 57 -17.09 11.07 8.99
C THR A 57 -17.73 9.86 8.34
N SER A 58 -16.89 8.96 7.78
CA SER A 58 -17.34 7.74 7.10
C SER A 58 -16.27 6.64 7.11
N ALA A 59 -16.70 5.41 6.83
CA ALA A 59 -15.78 4.30 6.62
C ALA A 59 -14.86 4.54 5.40
N ASP A 60 -15.38 5.14 4.34
CA ASP A 60 -14.61 5.48 3.15
C ASP A 60 -13.48 6.48 3.44
N GLU A 61 -13.74 7.46 4.32
CA GLU A 61 -12.70 8.38 4.77
C GLU A 61 -11.60 7.64 5.52
N LEU A 62 -11.96 6.73 6.42
CA LEU A 62 -11.01 5.94 7.18
C LEU A 62 -10.21 5.01 6.26
N VAL A 63 -10.85 4.32 5.32
CA VAL A 63 -10.17 3.51 4.30
C VAL A 63 -9.19 4.36 3.49
N ALA A 64 -9.60 5.55 3.06
CA ALA A 64 -8.71 6.45 2.33
C ALA A 64 -7.47 6.85 3.14
N VAL A 65 -7.61 7.09 4.44
CA VAL A 65 -6.48 7.40 5.34
C VAL A 65 -5.56 6.18 5.48
N VAL A 66 -6.11 5.00 5.80
CA VAL A 66 -5.32 3.76 5.91
C VAL A 66 -4.51 3.50 4.65
N LEU A 67 -5.13 3.60 3.48
CA LEU A 67 -4.45 3.36 2.20
C LEU A 67 -3.44 4.46 1.86
N SER A 68 -3.72 5.71 2.20
CA SER A 68 -2.78 6.83 2.01
C SER A 68 -1.49 6.62 2.81
N ASP A 69 -1.60 6.18 4.06
CA ASP A 69 -0.44 5.89 4.91
C ASP A 69 0.42 4.76 4.32
N GLN A 70 -0.21 3.72 3.76
CA GLN A 70 0.52 2.64 3.06
C GLN A 70 1.24 3.13 1.79
N MET A 71 0.63 4.06 1.04
CA MET A 71 1.29 4.66 -0.13
C MET A 71 2.52 5.49 0.26
N VAL A 72 2.47 6.20 1.39
CA VAL A 72 3.63 6.93 1.92
C VAL A 72 4.77 5.97 2.23
N LEU A 73 4.50 4.86 2.92
CA LEU A 73 5.49 3.83 3.23
C LEU A 73 6.09 3.23 1.96
N TRP A 74 5.26 2.87 0.99
CA TRP A 74 5.73 2.29 -0.26
C TRP A 74 6.62 3.26 -1.04
N ARG A 75 6.17 4.51 -1.19
CA ARG A 75 6.96 5.55 -1.87
C ARG A 75 8.32 5.76 -1.22
N GLU A 76 8.38 5.80 0.11
CA GLU A 76 9.63 6.00 0.84
C GLU A 76 10.57 4.79 0.69
N ALA A 77 10.05 3.56 0.81
CA ALA A 77 10.82 2.34 0.60
C ALA A 77 11.38 2.27 -0.83
N LEU A 78 10.55 2.62 -1.83
CA LEU A 78 10.96 2.65 -3.24
C LEU A 78 12.05 3.70 -3.47
N ARG A 79 11.87 4.92 -2.95
CA ARG A 79 12.87 5.99 -3.03
C ARG A 79 14.23 5.56 -2.45
N GLN A 80 14.22 4.93 -1.28
CA GLN A 80 15.44 4.44 -0.62
C GLN A 80 16.13 3.35 -1.46
N ARG A 81 15.38 2.40 -1.98
CA ARG A 81 15.92 1.31 -2.79
C ARG A 81 16.47 1.80 -4.13
N LEU A 82 15.78 2.69 -4.82
CA LEU A 82 16.27 3.29 -6.07
C LEU A 82 17.52 4.14 -5.82
N HIS A 83 17.56 4.90 -4.73
CA HIS A 83 18.75 5.67 -4.35
C HIS A 83 19.96 4.76 -4.02
N ALA A 84 19.72 3.66 -3.31
CA ALA A 84 20.78 2.70 -2.94
C ALA A 84 21.30 1.88 -4.14
N ALA A 85 20.48 1.68 -5.18
CA ALA A 85 20.85 0.93 -6.37
C ALA A 85 21.86 1.67 -7.26
N SER A 86 22.11 2.97 -7.03
CA SER A 86 23.10 3.81 -7.70
C SER A 86 22.90 4.07 -9.20
N PHE A 87 23.75 4.92 -9.76
CA PHE A 87 23.73 5.50 -11.10
C PHE A 87 23.83 4.53 -12.30
N GLU A 88 23.89 3.22 -12.06
CA GLU A 88 23.94 2.18 -13.10
C GLU A 88 22.63 1.38 -13.26
N THR A 89 21.56 1.81 -12.56
CA THR A 89 20.27 1.12 -12.61
C THR A 89 19.59 1.38 -13.96
N GLY A 90 19.49 0.35 -14.79
CA GLY A 90 18.73 0.41 -16.04
C GLY A 90 17.21 0.40 -15.78
N ASP A 91 16.43 0.77 -16.81
CA ASP A 91 14.97 0.90 -16.70
C ASP A 91 14.29 -0.43 -16.29
N LEU A 92 14.79 -1.56 -16.78
CA LEU A 92 14.32 -2.89 -16.35
C LEU A 92 14.67 -3.22 -14.90
N ASP A 93 15.77 -2.67 -14.37
CA ASP A 93 16.12 -2.79 -12.96
C ASP A 93 15.17 -1.96 -12.10
N THR A 94 14.72 -0.80 -12.58
CA THR A 94 13.68 -0.01 -11.92
C THR A 94 12.38 -0.80 -11.81
N VAL A 95 11.95 -1.49 -12.87
CA VAL A 95 10.77 -2.37 -12.82
C VAL A 95 10.97 -3.49 -11.80
N ARG A 96 12.13 -4.13 -11.77
CA ARG A 96 12.47 -5.18 -10.80
C ARG A 96 12.42 -4.66 -9.37
N ILE A 97 13.09 -3.54 -9.09
CA ILE A 97 13.12 -2.91 -7.76
C ILE A 97 11.71 -2.54 -7.29
N TYR A 98 10.87 -2.02 -8.19
CA TYR A 98 9.49 -1.70 -7.89
C TYR A 98 8.71 -2.93 -7.39
N VAL A 99 8.83 -4.05 -8.08
CA VAL A 99 8.21 -5.33 -7.70
C VAL A 99 8.76 -5.84 -6.37
N GLU A 100 10.10 -5.86 -6.21
CA GLU A 100 10.76 -6.34 -4.98
C GLU A 100 10.36 -5.53 -3.76
N VAL A 101 10.26 -4.20 -3.88
CA VAL A 101 9.83 -3.32 -2.77
C VAL A 101 8.38 -3.58 -2.39
N ALA A 102 7.48 -3.63 -3.36
CA ALA A 102 6.06 -3.89 -3.09
C ALA A 102 5.86 -5.25 -2.39
N MET A 103 6.49 -6.29 -2.92
CA MET A 103 6.41 -7.63 -2.35
C MET A 103 7.09 -7.76 -0.99
N GLY A 104 8.22 -7.06 -0.78
CA GLY A 104 8.91 -6.99 0.51
C GLY A 104 8.02 -6.41 1.60
N LEU A 105 7.35 -5.29 1.31
CA LEU A 105 6.39 -4.68 2.25
C LEU A 105 5.23 -5.62 2.59
N VAL A 106 4.71 -6.37 1.61
CA VAL A 106 3.68 -7.39 1.89
C VAL A 106 4.23 -8.50 2.78
N ALA A 107 5.44 -8.97 2.54
CA ALA A 107 6.09 -9.98 3.37
C ALA A 107 6.33 -9.51 4.81
N ASP A 108 6.58 -8.21 4.99
CA ASP A 108 6.75 -7.55 6.29
C ASP A 108 5.41 -7.25 7.01
N GLY A 109 4.29 -7.68 6.45
CA GLY A 109 2.95 -7.57 7.07
C GLY A 109 2.11 -6.39 6.59
N HIS A 110 2.57 -5.60 5.61
CA HIS A 110 1.80 -4.49 5.03
C HIS A 110 0.78 -4.99 3.98
N HIS A 111 -0.06 -5.97 4.35
CA HIS A 111 -1.00 -6.64 3.45
C HIS A 111 -2.08 -5.70 2.86
N SER A 112 -2.34 -4.55 3.49
CA SER A 112 -3.25 -3.53 2.94
C SER A 112 -2.79 -2.96 1.59
N LEU A 113 -1.50 -3.14 1.22
CA LEU A 113 -1.01 -2.84 -0.12
C LEU A 113 -1.72 -3.66 -1.21
N LEU A 114 -2.22 -4.87 -0.90
CA LEU A 114 -3.01 -5.67 -1.83
C LEU A 114 -4.31 -4.95 -2.26
N VAL A 115 -4.93 -4.20 -1.34
CA VAL A 115 -6.11 -3.40 -1.66
C VAL A 115 -5.76 -2.25 -2.60
N LEU A 116 -4.55 -1.69 -2.51
CA LEU A 116 -4.07 -0.67 -3.45
C LEU A 116 -3.86 -1.20 -4.86
N MET A 117 -3.47 -2.46 -5.01
CA MET A 117 -3.33 -3.10 -6.32
C MET A 117 -4.70 -3.28 -7.01
N THR A 118 -5.77 -3.38 -6.22
CA THR A 118 -7.15 -3.49 -6.71
C THR A 118 -7.91 -2.15 -6.67
N MET A 119 -7.23 -1.05 -6.92
CA MET A 119 -7.81 0.32 -6.87
C MET A 119 -9.14 0.45 -7.63
N HIS A 120 -9.31 -0.29 -8.73
CA HIS A 120 -10.54 -0.27 -9.54
C HIS A 120 -11.78 -0.79 -8.78
N THR A 121 -11.59 -1.59 -7.72
CA THR A 121 -12.69 -2.11 -6.89
C THR A 121 -13.13 -1.16 -5.77
N LEU A 122 -12.32 -0.13 -5.47
CA LEU A 122 -12.63 0.85 -4.44
C LEU A 122 -13.78 1.78 -4.85
N ALA A 123 -14.51 2.28 -3.87
CA ALA A 123 -15.51 3.32 -4.09
C ALA A 123 -14.90 4.53 -4.82
N LYS A 124 -15.68 5.17 -5.70
CA LYS A 124 -15.20 6.27 -6.56
C LYS A 124 -14.53 7.39 -5.77
N ASP A 125 -15.09 7.75 -4.63
CA ASP A 125 -14.59 8.83 -3.78
C ASP A 125 -13.24 8.47 -3.15
N VAL A 126 -13.07 7.22 -2.71
CA VAL A 126 -11.79 6.70 -2.19
C VAL A 126 -10.74 6.73 -3.29
N ARG A 127 -11.05 6.21 -4.49
CA ARG A 127 -10.13 6.27 -5.63
C ARG A 127 -9.69 7.69 -5.96
N HIS A 128 -10.64 8.64 -5.98
CA HIS A 128 -10.33 10.02 -6.29
C HIS A 128 -9.37 10.65 -5.25
N ARG A 129 -9.60 10.37 -3.97
CA ARG A 129 -8.72 10.85 -2.88
C ARG A 129 -7.30 10.26 -2.97
N LEU A 130 -7.18 9.01 -3.42
CA LEU A 130 -5.91 8.29 -3.51
C LEU A 130 -5.18 8.49 -4.84
N SER A 131 -5.83 9.04 -5.87
CA SER A 131 -5.30 9.08 -7.23
C SER A 131 -3.93 9.73 -7.35
N ALA A 132 -3.71 10.88 -6.69
CA ALA A 132 -2.43 11.58 -6.73
C ALA A 132 -1.31 10.81 -6.01
N ALA A 133 -1.62 10.20 -4.85
CA ALA A 133 -0.67 9.40 -4.10
C ALA A 133 -0.31 8.11 -4.84
N HIS A 134 -1.30 7.46 -5.46
CA HIS A 134 -1.09 6.27 -6.29
C HIS A 134 -0.22 6.59 -7.51
N ALA A 135 -0.52 7.68 -8.23
CA ALA A 135 0.28 8.12 -9.36
C ALA A 135 1.75 8.38 -8.96
N ALA A 136 1.98 9.01 -7.80
CA ALA A 136 3.33 9.26 -7.30
C ALA A 136 4.12 7.98 -6.96
N VAL A 137 3.45 6.90 -6.53
CA VAL A 137 4.09 5.59 -6.30
C VAL A 137 4.36 4.89 -7.62
N ALA A 138 3.46 4.99 -8.60
CA ALA A 138 3.59 4.32 -9.90
C ALA A 138 4.54 5.05 -10.87
N ALA A 139 4.80 6.36 -10.66
CA ALA A 139 5.61 7.17 -11.58
C ALA A 139 6.96 6.55 -11.96
N PRO A 140 7.80 6.04 -11.03
CA PRO A 140 9.10 5.48 -11.41
C PRO A 140 9.01 4.29 -12.35
N VAL A 141 8.03 3.39 -12.15
CA VAL A 141 7.85 2.24 -13.05
C VAL A 141 7.26 2.70 -14.40
N GLY A 142 6.34 3.65 -14.39
CA GLY A 142 5.78 4.22 -15.63
C GLY A 142 6.84 4.91 -16.48
N GLU A 143 7.72 5.71 -15.87
CA GLU A 143 8.85 6.35 -16.55
C GLU A 143 9.82 5.32 -17.14
N ALA A 144 10.18 4.28 -16.39
CA ALA A 144 11.03 3.21 -16.87
C ALA A 144 10.40 2.45 -18.05
N LEU A 145 9.11 2.14 -17.98
CA LEU A 145 8.36 1.51 -19.07
C LEU A 145 8.35 2.38 -20.34
N ALA A 146 8.16 3.69 -20.20
CA ALA A 146 8.20 4.62 -21.32
C ALA A 146 9.60 4.67 -21.97
N GLN A 147 10.67 4.68 -21.17
CA GLN A 147 12.05 4.75 -21.64
C GLN A 147 12.48 3.51 -22.43
N ILE A 148 11.97 2.32 -22.07
CA ILE A 148 12.21 1.10 -22.86
C ILE A 148 11.31 0.97 -24.10
N GLY A 149 10.46 1.97 -24.36
CA GLY A 149 9.68 2.06 -25.58
C GLY A 149 8.29 1.43 -25.54
N ILE A 150 7.77 1.12 -24.34
CA ILE A 150 6.41 0.60 -24.18
C ILE A 150 5.39 1.66 -24.62
N ARG A 151 4.51 1.30 -25.57
CA ARG A 151 3.53 2.24 -26.14
C ARG A 151 2.37 2.55 -25.18
N ASP A 152 1.84 1.52 -24.54
CA ASP A 152 0.75 1.62 -23.57
C ASP A 152 1.29 1.39 -22.15
N VAL A 153 1.84 2.48 -21.60
CA VAL A 153 2.46 2.48 -20.26
C VAL A 153 1.44 2.16 -19.16
N ASP A 154 0.21 2.65 -19.29
CA ASP A 154 -0.85 2.41 -18.32
C ASP A 154 -1.23 0.92 -18.30
N GLN A 155 -1.39 0.30 -19.47
CA GLN A 155 -1.67 -1.13 -19.59
C GLN A 155 -0.51 -1.95 -19.00
N ALA A 156 0.74 -1.63 -19.35
CA ALA A 156 1.90 -2.33 -18.84
C ALA A 156 2.04 -2.20 -17.32
N THR A 157 1.81 -1.00 -16.77
CA THR A 157 1.78 -0.77 -15.32
C THR A 157 0.70 -1.62 -14.64
N ASN A 158 -0.48 -1.73 -15.24
CA ASN A 158 -1.54 -2.60 -14.73
C ASN A 158 -1.13 -4.08 -14.73
N TYR A 159 -0.38 -4.54 -15.74
CA TYR A 159 0.14 -5.92 -15.76
C TYR A 159 1.19 -6.13 -14.65
N VAL A 160 2.06 -5.16 -14.40
CA VAL A 160 3.00 -5.21 -13.27
C VAL A 160 2.25 -5.33 -11.93
N HIS A 161 1.22 -4.50 -11.72
CA HIS A 161 0.40 -4.56 -10.52
C HIS A 161 -0.34 -5.89 -10.36
N ALA A 162 -0.92 -6.42 -11.45
CA ALA A 162 -1.61 -7.72 -11.43
C ALA A 162 -0.65 -8.88 -11.07
N ALA A 163 0.59 -8.84 -11.56
CA ALA A 163 1.59 -9.82 -11.21
C ALA A 163 1.97 -9.77 -9.72
N ILE A 164 2.18 -8.56 -9.18
CA ILE A 164 2.44 -8.35 -7.76
C ILE A 164 1.27 -8.86 -6.92
N GLU A 165 0.02 -8.51 -7.27
CA GLU A 165 -1.18 -8.94 -6.57
C GLU A 165 -1.30 -10.47 -6.52
N ALA A 166 -1.12 -11.14 -7.67
CA ALA A 166 -1.21 -12.58 -7.77
C ALA A 166 -0.16 -13.29 -6.89
N ALA A 167 1.09 -12.82 -6.90
CA ALA A 167 2.17 -13.37 -6.09
C ALA A 167 2.00 -13.07 -4.60
N ALA A 168 1.63 -11.85 -4.26
CA ALA A 168 1.47 -11.41 -2.87
C ALA A 168 0.38 -12.17 -2.10
N ARG A 169 -0.68 -12.65 -2.79
CA ARG A 169 -1.70 -13.53 -2.19
C ARG A 169 -1.15 -14.88 -1.74
N ARG A 170 -0.01 -15.32 -2.26
CA ARG A 170 0.60 -16.63 -1.94
C ARG A 170 1.42 -16.57 -0.65
N ILE A 171 1.98 -15.41 -0.28
CA ILE A 171 2.83 -15.24 0.91
C ILE A 171 2.11 -15.68 2.21
N PRO A 172 0.87 -15.24 2.52
CA PRO A 172 0.16 -15.63 3.74
C PRO A 172 -0.16 -17.12 3.82
N HIS A 173 -0.06 -17.85 2.71
CA HIS A 173 -0.38 -19.27 2.61
C HIS A 173 0.85 -20.18 2.82
N GLY A 174 1.91 -19.66 3.46
CA GLY A 174 3.10 -20.43 3.84
C GLY A 174 4.11 -20.66 2.72
N GLN A 175 4.02 -19.89 1.64
CA GLN A 175 5.05 -19.87 0.60
C GLN A 175 6.31 -19.17 1.10
N ASP A 176 7.48 -19.57 0.59
CA ASP A 176 8.73 -18.85 0.83
C ASP A 176 8.65 -17.46 0.18
N ALA A 177 8.52 -16.42 1.00
CA ALA A 177 8.39 -15.05 0.54
C ALA A 177 9.57 -14.63 -0.36
N ARG A 178 10.80 -15.05 -0.03
CA ARG A 178 11.98 -14.72 -0.83
C ARG A 178 11.92 -15.35 -2.22
N ALA A 179 11.53 -16.62 -2.29
CA ALA A 179 11.38 -17.33 -3.55
C ALA A 179 10.27 -16.72 -4.41
N GLU A 180 9.13 -16.38 -3.78
CA GLU A 180 8.00 -15.75 -4.47
C GLU A 180 8.35 -14.35 -5.01
N ILE A 181 9.05 -13.52 -4.22
CA ILE A 181 9.55 -12.20 -4.66
C ILE A 181 10.46 -12.33 -5.87
N ALA A 182 11.44 -13.25 -5.82
CA ALA A 182 12.37 -13.45 -6.93
C ALA A 182 11.67 -13.95 -8.20
N ALA A 183 10.71 -14.86 -8.05
CA ALA A 183 9.96 -15.41 -9.17
C ALA A 183 9.09 -14.34 -9.85
N VAL A 184 8.31 -13.57 -9.10
CA VAL A 184 7.45 -12.54 -9.68
C VAL A 184 8.26 -11.41 -10.31
N ALA A 185 9.39 -11.01 -9.72
CA ALA A 185 10.27 -10.01 -10.31
C ALA A 185 10.83 -10.48 -11.65
N ALA A 186 11.31 -11.74 -11.73
CA ALA A 186 11.83 -12.32 -12.96
C ALA A 186 10.74 -12.41 -14.05
N VAL A 187 9.56 -12.92 -13.72
CA VAL A 187 8.42 -13.03 -14.66
C VAL A 187 7.97 -11.65 -15.17
N THR A 188 7.89 -10.67 -14.27
CA THR A 188 7.47 -9.31 -14.64
C THR A 188 8.46 -8.66 -15.58
N VAL A 189 9.78 -8.73 -15.28
CA VAL A 189 10.83 -8.18 -16.15
C VAL A 189 10.85 -8.89 -17.51
N ALA A 190 10.69 -10.21 -17.54
CA ALA A 190 10.64 -10.97 -18.80
C ALA A 190 9.40 -10.61 -19.63
N GLY A 191 8.23 -10.46 -18.98
CA GLY A 191 6.99 -10.04 -19.63
C GLY A 191 7.09 -8.65 -20.22
N VAL A 192 7.63 -7.68 -19.48
CA VAL A 192 7.84 -6.31 -19.96
C VAL A 192 8.77 -6.26 -21.19
N ARG A 193 9.82 -7.09 -21.24
CA ARG A 193 10.70 -7.18 -22.42
C ARG A 193 10.01 -7.71 -23.69
N ALA A 194 8.90 -8.40 -23.53
CA ALA A 194 8.15 -9.00 -24.63
C ALA A 194 7.02 -8.11 -25.18
N LEU A 195 6.74 -6.97 -24.50
CA LEU A 195 5.75 -5.97 -24.95
C LEU A 195 6.35 -5.00 -25.95
#